data_28068ca17af4f2dbef39dcc4f13339e7
#
_entry.id   28068ca17af4f2dbef39dcc4f13339e7
#
_cell.length_a   1.000
_cell.length_b   1.000
_cell.length_c   1.000
_cell.angle_alpha   90.00
_cell.angle_beta   90.00
_cell.angle_gamma   90.00
#
_symmetry.space_group_name_H-M   'P 1'
#
loop_
_entity.id
_entity.type
_entity.pdbx_description
1 polymer ?
#
loop_
_entity_poly.entity_id
_entity_poly.type
_entity_poly.pdbx_seq_one_letter_code
_entity_poly.pdbx_strand_id
1 'polypeptide(L)'
;MARARRAGGRNGGGDAEAVEPLDLAGVGIGPFNLSLAALGDGVAGLRCGFFEQRPEFRWHPGLLIEGATLQVPFLADLVTLADPASPWSFLRFLRERERLFPFYFAERFHIERAEYDAYCRWVSERVPGLCFGHRVDAVRWSAERGLFEIDFTRLHAPGEAPALGRSYARNVVLGIGTAPHVPRALRPSAQDPAVPVYHSSEYLDRRAELSAAGHVTVIGSGQSGAEVFLDLLRSRPAGRERLHWLTRSPAFAPMEYSKLGLEHFTPDYTRYFHGLSEPVRDGLLPRQGQLHKAVDAGTLAAVHDELYRRTLELDRHAGDRGGGGGWPDVVLTPGVRVRTVGRSGGARLELHLEHAEQEERGVLTTDAVVLATGYAERPAEGLLAALAGYVRRDGSGRPLVDGEYRLALDPAVRGSVFVQNAERHTHGVGAPDLGLAAHRSAVILNAVTGRESYPLPRRTAFTTFGLREGPVAADGGVGAAGRSATVSV
;
A
#
# COMPACT_ATOMS: atom_id res chain seq x y z
N MET A 1 -28.92 15.47 -25.59
CA MET A 1 -30.29 15.77 -25.20
C MET A 1 -30.95 14.51 -24.66
N ALA A 2 -31.06 14.33 -23.37
CA ALA A 2 -31.87 13.29 -22.73
C ALA A 2 -32.53 13.90 -21.51
N ARG A 3 -33.81 13.77 -21.44
CA ARG A 3 -34.75 14.44 -20.52
C ARG A 3 -34.62 13.91 -19.08
N ALA A 4 -34.47 14.84 -18.15
CA ALA A 4 -34.75 14.61 -16.74
C ALA A 4 -36.22 14.26 -16.53
N ARG A 5 -36.53 13.14 -15.85
CA ARG A 5 -37.85 12.87 -15.27
C ARG A 5 -37.77 13.15 -13.76
N ARG A 6 -38.49 14.18 -13.34
CA ARG A 6 -38.87 14.44 -11.95
C ARG A 6 -39.89 13.39 -11.52
N ALA A 7 -39.67 12.73 -10.41
CA ALA A 7 -40.72 11.99 -9.71
C ALA A 7 -41.07 12.78 -8.45
N GLY A 8 -42.33 13.19 -8.40
CA GLY A 8 -42.92 13.91 -7.28
C GLY A 8 -43.22 12.97 -6.11
N GLY A 9 -43.21 13.55 -4.92
CA GLY A 9 -43.46 12.87 -3.67
C GLY A 9 -44.85 12.32 -3.49
N ARG A 10 -44.95 11.21 -2.75
CA ARG A 10 -46.11 10.85 -1.93
C ARG A 10 -45.63 10.34 -0.60
N ASN A 11 -46.02 11.04 0.46
CA ASN A 11 -45.99 10.53 1.84
C ASN A 11 -47.02 9.38 1.93
N GLY A 12 -46.58 8.24 2.43
CA GLY A 12 -47.42 7.12 2.80
C GLY A 12 -46.59 6.15 3.63
N GLY A 13 -46.93 6.02 4.92
CA GLY A 13 -46.37 4.97 5.77
C GLY A 13 -46.74 3.61 5.18
N GLY A 14 -45.74 2.75 5.03
CA GLY A 14 -45.89 1.42 4.49
C GLY A 14 -44.53 0.76 4.44
N ASP A 15 -44.44 -0.40 4.99
CA ASP A 15 -43.46 -1.46 4.87
C ASP A 15 -42.06 -1.03 4.44
N ALA A 16 -41.08 -1.17 5.34
CA ALA A 16 -39.67 -1.05 4.99
C ALA A 16 -39.45 -1.99 3.80
N GLU A 17 -39.31 -1.43 2.61
CA GLU A 17 -38.89 -2.14 1.41
C GLU A 17 -37.68 -2.98 1.81
N ALA A 18 -37.81 -4.31 1.73
CA ALA A 18 -36.78 -5.24 2.13
C ALA A 18 -35.58 -4.98 1.20
N VAL A 19 -34.65 -4.17 1.67
CA VAL A 19 -33.40 -3.91 0.93
C VAL A 19 -32.75 -5.25 0.68
N GLU A 20 -32.74 -5.68 -0.58
CA GLU A 20 -32.11 -6.93 -0.95
C GLU A 20 -30.63 -6.93 -0.52
N PRO A 21 -30.17 -7.97 0.19
CA PRO A 21 -28.81 -8.01 0.70
C PRO A 21 -27.79 -8.04 -0.43
N LEU A 22 -26.66 -7.39 -0.22
CA LEU A 22 -25.49 -7.49 -1.10
C LEU A 22 -24.91 -8.92 -1.02
N ASP A 23 -24.36 -9.40 -2.12
CA ASP A 23 -23.57 -10.62 -2.10
C ASP A 23 -22.20 -10.37 -1.48
N LEU A 24 -21.66 -9.15 -1.69
CA LEU A 24 -20.40 -8.71 -1.12
C LEU A 24 -20.45 -7.23 -0.74
N ALA A 25 -20.15 -6.91 0.52
CA ALA A 25 -19.95 -5.54 0.99
C ALA A 25 -18.47 -5.29 1.24
N GLY A 26 -17.93 -4.21 0.65
CA GLY A 26 -16.53 -3.78 0.85
C GLY A 26 -16.42 -2.61 1.83
N VAL A 27 -15.45 -2.67 2.73
CA VAL A 27 -15.09 -1.59 3.64
C VAL A 27 -13.79 -0.95 3.19
N GLY A 28 -13.83 0.32 2.82
CA GLY A 28 -12.76 1.08 2.18
C GLY A 28 -12.76 0.91 0.65
N ILE A 29 -12.43 2.00 -0.07
CA ILE A 29 -12.25 2.02 -1.53
C ILE A 29 -10.83 2.49 -1.84
N GLY A 30 -9.84 1.67 -1.44
CA GLY A 30 -8.47 1.76 -1.91
C GLY A 30 -8.28 0.92 -3.19
N PRO A 31 -7.05 0.87 -3.78
CA PRO A 31 -6.79 0.12 -5.00
C PRO A 31 -7.24 -1.35 -4.95
N PHE A 32 -7.09 -2.02 -3.81
CA PHE A 32 -7.47 -3.43 -3.67
C PHE A 32 -8.99 -3.65 -3.77
N ASN A 33 -9.79 -2.89 -3.03
CA ASN A 33 -11.26 -3.00 -3.14
C ASN A 33 -11.78 -2.38 -4.44
N LEU A 34 -11.09 -1.41 -5.03
CA LEU A 34 -11.43 -0.89 -6.35
C LEU A 34 -11.17 -1.93 -7.45
N SER A 35 -10.08 -2.71 -7.34
CA SER A 35 -9.82 -3.87 -8.20
C SER A 35 -10.96 -4.91 -8.09
N LEU A 36 -11.35 -5.22 -6.85
CA LEU A 36 -12.44 -6.16 -6.59
C LEU A 36 -13.78 -5.67 -7.14
N ALA A 37 -14.08 -4.37 -7.02
CA ALA A 37 -15.28 -3.77 -7.59
C ALA A 37 -15.26 -3.80 -9.12
N ALA A 38 -14.13 -3.46 -9.74
CA ALA A 38 -13.95 -3.45 -11.19
C ALA A 38 -14.10 -4.85 -11.81
N LEU A 39 -13.50 -5.88 -11.20
CA LEU A 39 -13.70 -7.27 -11.64
C LEU A 39 -15.10 -7.78 -11.28
N GLY A 40 -15.65 -7.37 -10.14
CA GLY A 40 -17.01 -7.73 -9.72
C GLY A 40 -18.09 -7.24 -10.69
N ASP A 41 -17.90 -6.10 -11.34
CA ASP A 41 -18.78 -5.56 -12.38
C ASP A 41 -18.90 -6.48 -13.60
N GLY A 42 -17.84 -7.24 -13.90
CA GLY A 42 -17.84 -8.27 -14.95
C GLY A 42 -18.58 -9.57 -14.59
N VAL A 43 -19.00 -9.75 -13.34
CA VAL A 43 -19.66 -10.98 -12.87
C VAL A 43 -21.17 -10.84 -12.89
N ALA A 44 -21.82 -11.46 -13.86
CA ALA A 44 -23.26 -11.38 -14.04
C ALA A 44 -24.02 -11.83 -12.78
N GLY A 45 -24.98 -11.00 -12.32
CA GLY A 45 -25.87 -11.25 -11.20
C GLY A 45 -25.26 -11.03 -9.82
N LEU A 46 -23.98 -10.63 -9.72
CA LEU A 46 -23.31 -10.33 -8.45
C LEU A 46 -23.63 -8.90 -8.02
N ARG A 47 -24.14 -8.73 -6.80
CA ARG A 47 -24.42 -7.43 -6.20
C ARG A 47 -23.34 -7.06 -5.19
N CYS A 48 -22.52 -6.08 -5.55
CA CYS A 48 -21.47 -5.54 -4.69
C CYS A 48 -21.80 -4.12 -4.24
N GLY A 49 -21.41 -3.77 -3.01
CA GLY A 49 -21.46 -2.40 -2.49
C GLY A 49 -20.22 -2.11 -1.67
N PHE A 50 -19.52 -1.00 -1.97
CA PHE A 50 -18.30 -0.63 -1.28
C PHE A 50 -18.46 0.73 -0.61
N PHE A 51 -18.00 0.86 0.63
CA PHE A 51 -18.19 2.04 1.48
C PHE A 51 -16.84 2.68 1.81
N GLU A 52 -16.69 3.96 1.52
CA GLU A 52 -15.49 4.76 1.78
C GLU A 52 -15.86 6.05 2.50
N GLN A 53 -15.14 6.37 3.59
CA GLN A 53 -15.37 7.59 4.35
C GLN A 53 -14.96 8.87 3.62
N ARG A 54 -13.98 8.80 2.73
CA ARG A 54 -13.55 9.96 1.92
C ARG A 54 -14.64 10.32 0.91
N PRO A 55 -14.72 11.60 0.52
CA PRO A 55 -15.72 12.04 -0.46
C PRO A 55 -15.42 11.58 -1.89
N GLU A 56 -14.19 11.18 -2.17
CA GLU A 56 -13.70 10.74 -3.48
C GLU A 56 -12.50 9.80 -3.33
N PHE A 57 -12.15 9.11 -4.41
CA PHE A 57 -10.90 8.32 -4.45
C PHE A 57 -9.69 9.25 -4.44
N ARG A 58 -8.74 8.95 -3.57
CA ARG A 58 -7.40 9.56 -3.53
C ARG A 58 -6.38 8.54 -3.05
N TRP A 59 -5.30 8.38 -3.80
CA TRP A 59 -4.23 7.44 -3.46
C TRP A 59 -2.95 8.18 -3.11
N HIS A 60 -2.55 8.14 -1.83
CA HIS A 60 -1.35 8.78 -1.28
C HIS A 60 -1.16 10.26 -1.72
N PRO A 61 -2.17 11.13 -1.56
CA PRO A 61 -2.15 12.49 -2.13
C PRO A 61 -0.94 13.32 -1.69
N GLY A 62 -0.45 13.12 -0.47
CA GLY A 62 0.74 13.84 0.03
C GLY A 62 2.08 13.36 -0.54
N LEU A 63 2.09 12.32 -1.40
CA LEU A 63 3.29 11.73 -2.02
C LEU A 63 3.18 11.60 -3.55
N LEU A 64 2.26 12.32 -4.19
CA LEU A 64 2.19 12.43 -5.65
C LEU A 64 3.23 13.46 -6.17
N ILE A 65 4.48 13.29 -5.75
CA ILE A 65 5.61 14.14 -6.15
C ILE A 65 5.81 13.99 -7.66
N GLU A 66 6.06 15.10 -8.35
CA GLU A 66 6.28 15.12 -9.79
C GLU A 66 7.44 14.20 -10.20
N GLY A 67 7.19 13.35 -11.19
CA GLY A 67 8.15 12.33 -11.67
C GLY A 67 8.31 11.11 -10.75
N ALA A 68 7.63 11.04 -9.60
CA ALA A 68 7.63 9.83 -8.77
C ALA A 68 6.84 8.69 -9.45
N THR A 69 7.52 7.56 -9.70
CA THR A 69 6.94 6.41 -10.39
C THR A 69 6.43 5.35 -9.41
N LEU A 70 5.56 4.47 -9.92
CA LEU A 70 5.28 3.18 -9.27
C LEU A 70 6.51 2.27 -9.34
N GLN A 71 6.71 1.46 -8.32
CA GLN A 71 7.73 0.42 -8.30
C GLN A 71 7.25 -0.90 -8.91
N VAL A 72 6.09 -0.89 -9.56
CA VAL A 72 5.51 -2.03 -10.30
C VAL A 72 5.15 -1.58 -11.72
N PRO A 73 5.17 -2.49 -12.70
CA PRO A 73 4.78 -2.20 -14.08
C PRO A 73 3.33 -1.71 -14.20
N PHE A 74 3.00 -0.99 -15.28
CA PHE A 74 1.62 -0.54 -15.55
C PHE A 74 0.61 -1.71 -15.66
N LEU A 75 1.08 -2.93 -15.95
CA LEU A 75 0.24 -4.15 -15.96
C LEU A 75 -0.25 -4.56 -14.56
N ALA A 76 0.36 -4.01 -13.49
CA ALA A 76 -0.14 -4.12 -12.13
C ALA A 76 -1.29 -3.11 -11.88
N ASP A 77 -2.14 -2.94 -12.86
CA ASP A 77 -3.37 -2.18 -12.78
C ASP A 77 -4.45 -2.96 -11.99
N LEU A 78 -5.66 -2.46 -11.95
CA LEU A 78 -6.72 -3.04 -11.13
C LEU A 78 -7.22 -4.40 -11.65
N VAL A 79 -7.00 -4.78 -12.92
CA VAL A 79 -7.72 -5.89 -13.55
C VAL A 79 -6.88 -6.77 -14.49
N THR A 80 -5.87 -6.21 -15.15
CA THR A 80 -5.22 -6.84 -16.33
C THR A 80 -4.62 -8.21 -16.03
N LEU A 81 -4.03 -8.45 -14.85
CA LEU A 81 -3.45 -9.74 -14.50
C LEU A 81 -4.48 -10.83 -14.18
N ALA A 82 -5.78 -10.49 -14.12
CA ALA A 82 -6.88 -11.43 -14.00
C ALA A 82 -7.73 -11.47 -15.27
N ASP A 83 -8.00 -10.30 -15.87
CA ASP A 83 -8.79 -10.13 -17.10
C ASP A 83 -8.17 -9.07 -18.00
N PRO A 84 -7.29 -9.48 -18.94
CA PRO A 84 -6.67 -8.55 -19.88
C PRO A 84 -7.64 -7.82 -20.82
N ALA A 85 -8.86 -8.34 -21.00
CA ALA A 85 -9.89 -7.76 -21.84
C ALA A 85 -10.85 -6.83 -21.09
N SER A 86 -10.67 -6.67 -19.80
CA SER A 86 -11.54 -5.86 -18.94
C SER A 86 -11.68 -4.41 -19.47
N PRO A 87 -12.90 -3.85 -19.47
CA PRO A 87 -13.12 -2.45 -19.82
C PRO A 87 -12.50 -1.48 -18.81
N TRP A 88 -12.05 -1.96 -17.68
CA TRP A 88 -11.46 -1.20 -16.59
C TRP A 88 -9.93 -1.18 -16.59
N SER A 89 -9.27 -1.71 -17.65
CA SER A 89 -7.81 -1.76 -17.75
C SER A 89 -7.18 -0.37 -17.91
N PHE A 90 -5.92 -0.24 -17.50
CA PHE A 90 -5.13 0.98 -17.68
C PHE A 90 -4.99 1.37 -19.16
N LEU A 91 -4.84 0.39 -20.05
CA LEU A 91 -4.79 0.66 -21.50
C LEU A 91 -6.13 1.20 -22.02
N ARG A 92 -7.25 0.76 -21.48
CA ARG A 92 -8.57 1.30 -21.81
C ARG A 92 -8.70 2.76 -21.35
N PHE A 93 -8.23 3.09 -20.15
CA PHE A 93 -8.14 4.47 -19.67
C PHE A 93 -7.32 5.35 -20.60
N LEU A 94 -6.13 4.91 -21.01
CA LEU A 94 -5.28 5.65 -21.96
C LEU A 94 -5.97 5.87 -23.29
N ARG A 95 -6.68 4.86 -23.80
CA ARG A 95 -7.45 4.98 -25.06
C ARG A 95 -8.53 6.03 -24.95
N GLU A 96 -9.31 6.05 -23.86
CA GLU A 96 -10.37 7.04 -23.66
C GLU A 96 -9.85 8.46 -23.43
N ARG A 97 -8.61 8.59 -22.96
CA ARG A 97 -7.90 9.87 -22.81
C ARG A 97 -7.10 10.27 -24.05
N GLU A 98 -7.22 9.51 -25.16
CA GLU A 98 -6.49 9.73 -26.42
C GLU A 98 -4.95 9.72 -26.23
N ARG A 99 -4.46 9.03 -25.19
CA ARG A 99 -3.04 8.99 -24.81
C ARG A 99 -2.33 7.67 -25.14
N LEU A 100 -3.01 6.71 -25.74
CA LEU A 100 -2.44 5.38 -25.99
C LEU A 100 -1.23 5.43 -26.93
N PHE A 101 -1.26 6.21 -28.02
CA PHE A 101 -0.11 6.37 -28.90
C PHE A 101 1.04 7.15 -28.24
N PRO A 102 0.83 8.30 -27.58
CA PRO A 102 1.90 8.95 -26.81
C PRO A 102 2.53 8.02 -25.77
N PHE A 103 1.75 7.20 -25.08
CA PHE A 103 2.25 6.23 -24.10
C PHE A 103 3.08 5.13 -24.77
N TYR A 104 2.63 4.60 -25.91
CA TYR A 104 3.39 3.62 -26.68
C TYR A 104 4.78 4.12 -27.06
N PHE A 105 4.89 5.37 -27.56
CA PHE A 105 6.18 5.97 -27.92
C PHE A 105 7.03 6.38 -26.71
N ALA A 106 6.42 6.57 -25.52
CA ALA A 106 7.15 6.89 -24.31
C ALA A 106 7.96 5.69 -23.78
N GLU A 107 7.64 4.46 -24.21
CA GLU A 107 8.32 3.20 -23.80
C GLU A 107 8.46 3.04 -22.28
N ARG A 108 7.52 3.60 -21.52
CA ARG A 108 7.55 3.58 -20.06
C ARG A 108 6.83 2.34 -19.53
N PHE A 109 7.57 1.44 -18.91
CA PHE A 109 7.00 0.27 -18.24
C PHE A 109 6.49 0.60 -16.83
N HIS A 110 7.15 1.54 -16.15
CA HIS A 110 6.73 2.08 -14.84
C HIS A 110 6.12 3.46 -15.05
N ILE A 111 4.87 3.63 -14.63
CA ILE A 111 4.11 4.87 -14.78
C ILE A 111 4.26 5.77 -13.54
N GLU A 112 3.97 7.05 -13.69
CA GLU A 112 3.94 7.97 -12.59
C GLU A 112 2.79 7.65 -11.61
N ARG A 113 3.00 7.89 -10.33
CA ARG A 113 1.96 7.71 -9.30
C ARG A 113 0.74 8.58 -9.55
N ALA A 114 0.96 9.81 -10.06
CA ALA A 114 -0.13 10.72 -10.42
C ALA A 114 -0.98 10.16 -11.56
N GLU A 115 -0.38 9.44 -12.52
CA GLU A 115 -1.12 8.78 -13.61
C GLU A 115 -1.92 7.56 -13.11
N TYR A 116 -1.35 6.79 -12.18
CA TYR A 116 -2.07 5.70 -11.52
C TYR A 116 -3.25 6.21 -10.68
N ASP A 117 -3.07 7.28 -9.92
CA ASP A 117 -4.17 7.92 -9.17
C ASP A 117 -5.28 8.40 -10.12
N ALA A 118 -4.92 9.04 -11.24
CA ALA A 118 -5.87 9.48 -12.25
C ALA A 118 -6.63 8.31 -12.90
N TYR A 119 -5.95 7.19 -13.14
CA TYR A 119 -6.57 5.95 -13.63
C TYR A 119 -7.56 5.38 -12.59
N CYS A 120 -7.14 5.24 -11.34
CA CYS A 120 -8.02 4.75 -10.29
C CYS A 120 -9.24 5.65 -10.06
N ARG A 121 -9.09 6.98 -10.15
CA ARG A 121 -10.23 7.91 -10.13
C ARG A 121 -11.16 7.67 -11.30
N TRP A 122 -10.63 7.54 -12.50
CA TRP A 122 -11.42 7.26 -13.69
C TRP A 122 -12.27 5.98 -13.53
N VAL A 123 -11.71 4.92 -12.94
CA VAL A 123 -12.44 3.69 -12.61
C VAL A 123 -13.48 3.97 -11.51
N SER A 124 -13.09 4.65 -10.43
CA SER A 124 -13.96 4.88 -9.26
C SER A 124 -15.18 5.76 -9.56
N GLU A 125 -15.09 6.61 -10.59
CA GLU A 125 -16.21 7.45 -11.05
C GLU A 125 -17.24 6.67 -11.90
N ARG A 126 -16.92 5.44 -12.33
CA ARG A 126 -17.69 4.70 -13.35
C ARG A 126 -18.16 3.33 -12.92
N VAL A 127 -17.37 2.65 -12.08
CA VAL A 127 -17.77 1.33 -11.54
C VAL A 127 -18.97 1.51 -10.61
N PRO A 128 -20.03 0.72 -10.79
CA PRO A 128 -21.23 0.80 -9.94
C PRO A 128 -20.96 0.29 -8.51
N GLY A 129 -21.84 0.68 -7.58
CA GLY A 129 -21.83 0.16 -6.21
C GLY A 129 -20.80 0.81 -5.28
N LEU A 130 -20.13 1.89 -5.70
CA LEU A 130 -19.19 2.63 -4.86
C LEU A 130 -19.90 3.76 -4.11
N CYS A 131 -19.80 3.74 -2.77
CA CYS A 131 -20.45 4.70 -1.86
C CYS A 131 -19.37 5.52 -1.15
N PHE A 132 -18.98 6.65 -1.71
CA PHE A 132 -18.10 7.62 -1.06
C PHE A 132 -18.84 8.46 -0.01
N GLY A 133 -18.11 9.04 0.95
CA GLY A 133 -18.69 9.78 2.08
C GLY A 133 -19.42 8.87 3.08
N HIS A 134 -19.15 7.58 3.09
CA HIS A 134 -19.78 6.61 3.99
C HIS A 134 -18.72 5.95 4.88
N ARG A 135 -18.65 6.36 6.14
CA ARG A 135 -17.77 5.73 7.12
C ARG A 135 -18.46 4.52 7.74
N VAL A 136 -17.90 3.33 7.54
CA VAL A 136 -18.38 2.13 8.24
C VAL A 136 -17.93 2.20 9.69
N ASP A 137 -18.87 2.08 10.61
CA ASP A 137 -18.65 2.18 12.05
C ASP A 137 -18.55 0.81 12.71
N ALA A 138 -19.33 -0.19 12.21
CA ALA A 138 -19.30 -1.55 12.74
C ALA A 138 -19.77 -2.58 11.70
N VAL A 139 -19.23 -3.80 11.82
CA VAL A 139 -19.71 -4.99 11.12
C VAL A 139 -20.14 -6.01 12.16
N ARG A 140 -21.38 -6.51 12.06
CA ARG A 140 -21.98 -7.49 12.97
C ARG A 140 -22.52 -8.69 12.20
N TRP A 141 -22.59 -9.83 12.84
CA TRP A 141 -23.30 -10.99 12.35
C TRP A 141 -24.70 -11.10 12.96
N SER A 142 -25.71 -11.14 12.15
CA SER A 142 -27.08 -11.42 12.58
C SER A 142 -27.39 -12.90 12.32
N ALA A 143 -27.40 -13.71 13.37
CA ALA A 143 -27.72 -15.13 13.28
C ALA A 143 -29.18 -15.35 12.80
N GLU A 144 -30.09 -14.46 13.20
CA GLU A 144 -31.51 -14.50 12.78
C GLU A 144 -31.66 -14.33 11.26
N ARG A 145 -30.92 -13.37 10.69
CA ARG A 145 -30.99 -13.07 9.25
C ARG A 145 -30.06 -13.93 8.41
N GLY A 146 -29.02 -14.53 9.04
CA GLY A 146 -27.93 -15.20 8.32
C GLY A 146 -27.13 -14.25 7.42
N LEU A 147 -26.97 -12.99 7.85
CA LEU A 147 -26.34 -11.91 7.09
C LEU A 147 -25.44 -11.06 8.00
N PHE A 148 -24.46 -10.41 7.38
CA PHE A 148 -23.74 -9.32 8.03
C PHE A 148 -24.57 -8.03 7.99
N GLU A 149 -24.59 -7.31 9.11
CA GLU A 149 -25.08 -5.95 9.24
C GLU A 149 -23.90 -5.00 9.21
N ILE A 150 -23.93 -4.05 8.28
CA ILE A 150 -22.90 -3.02 8.10
C ILE A 150 -23.50 -1.68 8.52
N ASP A 151 -23.14 -1.22 9.70
CA ASP A 151 -23.56 0.11 10.18
C ASP A 151 -22.59 1.15 9.67
N PHE A 152 -23.10 2.23 9.13
CA PHE A 152 -22.28 3.32 8.61
C PHE A 152 -22.89 4.69 8.92
N THR A 153 -22.02 5.69 8.98
CA THR A 153 -22.38 7.11 9.02
C THR A 153 -22.13 7.73 7.66
N ARG A 154 -23.17 8.34 7.07
CA ARG A 154 -23.02 9.21 5.89
C ARG A 154 -22.43 10.54 6.34
N LEU A 155 -21.30 10.89 5.75
CA LEU A 155 -20.60 12.15 5.99
C LEU A 155 -21.06 13.15 4.94
N HIS A 156 -21.81 14.16 5.35
CA HIS A 156 -22.31 15.22 4.47
C HIS A 156 -21.31 16.37 4.35
N ALA A 157 -21.64 17.37 3.52
CA ALA A 157 -20.88 18.60 3.40
C ALA A 157 -20.76 19.33 4.76
N PRO A 158 -19.74 20.17 4.96
CA PRO A 158 -19.59 20.92 6.20
C PRO A 158 -20.85 21.70 6.57
N GLY A 159 -21.40 21.43 7.76
CA GLY A 159 -22.62 22.07 8.28
C GLY A 159 -23.88 21.19 8.22
N GLU A 160 -23.86 20.06 7.55
CA GLU A 160 -24.97 19.08 7.57
C GLU A 160 -24.76 18.02 8.65
N ALA A 161 -25.86 17.60 9.31
CA ALA A 161 -25.80 16.56 10.32
C ALA A 161 -25.51 15.19 9.71
N PRO A 162 -24.58 14.38 10.28
CA PRO A 162 -24.31 13.03 9.81
C PRO A 162 -25.59 12.17 9.88
N ALA A 163 -25.83 11.35 8.86
CA ALA A 163 -26.96 10.42 8.84
C ALA A 163 -26.48 8.98 9.04
N LEU A 164 -27.09 8.27 9.98
CA LEU A 164 -26.83 6.86 10.21
C LEU A 164 -27.53 6.02 9.13
N GLY A 165 -26.87 4.93 8.73
CA GLY A 165 -27.43 3.97 7.78
C GLY A 165 -26.98 2.55 8.11
N ARG A 166 -27.68 1.58 7.54
CA ARG A 166 -27.36 0.16 7.64
C ARG A 166 -27.53 -0.51 6.29
N SER A 167 -26.62 -1.40 5.95
CA SER A 167 -26.68 -2.31 4.81
C SER A 167 -26.57 -3.75 5.28
N TYR A 168 -27.01 -4.69 4.45
CA TYR A 168 -26.93 -6.11 4.72
C TYR A 168 -26.14 -6.81 3.62
N ALA A 169 -25.29 -7.77 3.99
CA ALA A 169 -24.49 -8.51 3.03
C ALA A 169 -24.30 -9.98 3.44
N ARG A 170 -24.17 -10.86 2.43
CA ARG A 170 -23.79 -12.27 2.64
C ARG A 170 -22.32 -12.40 3.03
N ASN A 171 -21.47 -11.59 2.43
CA ASN A 171 -20.03 -11.58 2.63
C ASN A 171 -19.53 -10.15 2.80
N VAL A 172 -18.40 -10.00 3.50
CA VAL A 172 -17.75 -8.70 3.72
C VAL A 172 -16.29 -8.80 3.28
N VAL A 173 -15.73 -7.74 2.70
CA VAL A 173 -14.29 -7.63 2.43
C VAL A 173 -13.72 -6.37 3.09
N LEU A 174 -12.64 -6.53 3.84
CA LEU A 174 -11.93 -5.45 4.50
C LEU A 174 -10.75 -5.01 3.64
N GLY A 175 -10.84 -3.80 3.08
CA GLY A 175 -9.76 -3.13 2.36
C GLY A 175 -9.46 -1.79 3.01
N ILE A 176 -9.30 -1.77 4.33
CA ILE A 176 -9.17 -0.56 5.14
C ILE A 176 -7.79 0.11 5.05
N GLY A 177 -6.84 -0.55 4.37
CA GLY A 177 -5.52 0.00 4.05
C GLY A 177 -4.61 0.16 5.26
N THR A 178 -3.69 1.12 5.12
CA THR A 178 -2.65 1.40 6.10
C THR A 178 -2.77 2.79 6.71
N ALA A 179 -2.04 3.03 7.79
CA ALA A 179 -1.90 4.33 8.43
C ALA A 179 -0.41 4.73 8.51
N PRO A 180 -0.08 6.02 8.52
CA PRO A 180 1.26 6.50 8.78
C PRO A 180 1.84 5.87 10.05
N HIS A 181 3.05 5.32 9.95
CA HIS A 181 3.74 4.74 11.09
C HIS A 181 4.71 5.75 11.70
N VAL A 182 4.38 6.28 12.87
CA VAL A 182 5.28 7.13 13.65
C VAL A 182 5.88 6.29 14.79
N PRO A 183 7.22 6.17 14.89
CA PRO A 183 7.88 5.49 16.01
C PRO A 183 7.41 6.04 17.35
N ARG A 184 7.20 5.16 18.34
CA ARG A 184 6.62 5.53 19.65
C ARG A 184 7.32 6.73 20.29
N ALA A 185 8.65 6.78 20.21
CA ALA A 185 9.46 7.84 20.80
C ALA A 185 9.25 9.22 20.14
N LEU A 186 8.77 9.26 18.88
CA LEU A 186 8.58 10.50 18.09
C LEU A 186 7.12 10.95 18.04
N ARG A 187 6.18 10.13 18.55
CA ARG A 187 4.75 10.45 18.52
C ARG A 187 4.39 11.75 19.23
N PRO A 188 4.94 12.07 20.44
CA PRO A 188 4.59 13.31 21.10
C PRO A 188 4.88 14.54 20.24
N SER A 189 6.06 14.59 19.59
CA SER A 189 6.44 15.72 18.73
C SER A 189 5.64 15.75 17.42
N ALA A 190 5.32 14.59 16.82
CA ALA A 190 4.53 14.52 15.60
C ALA A 190 3.03 14.81 15.82
N GLN A 191 2.54 14.74 17.06
CA GLN A 191 1.16 15.04 17.40
C GLN A 191 0.95 16.48 17.91
N ASP A 192 2.04 17.18 18.21
CA ASP A 192 1.97 18.58 18.63
C ASP A 192 1.98 19.48 17.36
N PRO A 193 0.87 20.15 17.03
CA PRO A 193 0.77 21.01 15.85
C PRO A 193 1.71 22.21 15.88
N ALA A 194 2.26 22.56 17.05
CA ALA A 194 3.24 23.65 17.19
C ALA A 194 4.67 23.16 16.86
N VAL A 195 4.91 21.87 16.69
CA VAL A 195 6.23 21.27 16.40
C VAL A 195 6.28 20.86 14.94
N PRO A 196 7.18 21.41 14.10
CA PRO A 196 7.26 21.11 12.67
C PRO A 196 7.87 19.72 12.43
N VAL A 197 7.14 18.68 12.82
CA VAL A 197 7.45 17.26 12.62
C VAL A 197 6.30 16.61 11.88
N TYR A 198 6.48 16.31 10.61
CA TYR A 198 5.44 15.82 9.70
C TYR A 198 5.75 14.40 9.23
N HIS A 199 4.72 13.57 9.06
CA HIS A 199 4.90 12.32 8.35
C HIS A 199 4.98 12.57 6.84
N SER A 200 5.73 11.76 6.10
CA SER A 200 5.88 11.90 4.64
C SER A 200 4.55 11.88 3.89
N SER A 201 3.50 11.28 4.46
CA SER A 201 2.13 11.31 3.90
C SER A 201 1.52 12.71 3.78
N GLU A 202 2.10 13.70 4.45
CA GLU A 202 1.66 15.10 4.46
C GLU A 202 2.62 16.00 3.67
N TYR A 203 3.63 15.41 3.02
CA TYR A 203 4.73 16.16 2.43
C TYR A 203 4.29 17.24 1.46
N LEU A 204 3.42 16.93 0.48
CA LEU A 204 2.98 17.92 -0.50
C LEU A 204 2.15 19.05 0.13
N ASP A 205 1.38 18.78 1.17
CA ASP A 205 0.64 19.80 1.92
C ASP A 205 1.57 20.71 2.69
N ARG A 206 2.77 20.24 3.07
CA ARG A 206 3.80 20.96 3.83
C ARG A 206 5.00 21.40 2.98
N ARG A 207 5.00 21.11 1.68
CA ARG A 207 6.16 21.32 0.78
C ARG A 207 6.64 22.77 0.78
N ALA A 208 5.73 23.73 0.74
CA ALA A 208 6.08 25.16 0.74
C ALA A 208 6.77 25.56 2.05
N GLU A 209 6.25 25.14 3.20
CA GLU A 209 6.82 25.37 4.52
C GLU A 209 8.20 24.70 4.65
N LEU A 210 8.32 23.44 4.25
CA LEU A 210 9.57 22.67 4.29
C LEU A 210 10.64 23.28 3.36
N SER A 211 10.26 23.77 2.18
CA SER A 211 11.18 24.43 1.25
C SER A 211 11.68 25.78 1.77
N ALA A 212 10.88 26.49 2.56
CA ALA A 212 11.24 27.76 3.18
C ALA A 212 12.03 27.59 4.50
N ALA A 213 11.95 26.41 5.15
CA ALA A 213 12.67 26.14 6.39
C ALA A 213 14.19 26.23 6.18
N GLY A 214 14.90 26.80 7.16
CA GLY A 214 16.36 26.97 7.07
C GLY A 214 17.12 25.66 7.00
N HIS A 215 16.69 24.66 7.78
CA HIS A 215 17.31 23.33 7.84
C HIS A 215 16.25 22.25 7.98
N VAL A 216 16.27 21.21 7.15
CA VAL A 216 15.29 20.12 7.18
C VAL A 216 16.01 18.78 7.34
N THR A 217 15.46 17.94 8.22
CA THR A 217 15.92 16.57 8.42
C THR A 217 14.88 15.57 7.94
N VAL A 218 15.23 14.71 6.99
CA VAL A 218 14.42 13.57 6.53
C VAL A 218 14.87 12.30 7.27
N ILE A 219 13.93 11.56 7.87
CA ILE A 219 14.21 10.35 8.66
C ILE A 219 13.57 9.14 7.98
N GLY A 220 14.42 8.22 7.50
CA GLY A 220 14.02 6.97 6.86
C GLY A 220 14.59 6.79 5.47
N SER A 221 15.04 5.58 5.14
CA SER A 221 15.69 5.20 3.88
C SER A 221 14.80 4.36 2.97
N GLY A 222 13.49 4.47 3.08
CA GLY A 222 12.56 3.88 2.12
C GLY A 222 12.29 4.82 0.95
N GLN A 223 11.52 4.36 -0.04
CA GLN A 223 11.19 5.10 -1.25
C GLN A 223 10.68 6.53 -0.96
N SER A 224 9.73 6.68 -0.03
CA SER A 224 9.20 8.01 0.33
C SER A 224 10.28 8.95 0.90
N GLY A 225 11.26 8.42 1.63
CA GLY A 225 12.37 9.22 2.16
C GLY A 225 13.28 9.73 1.06
N ALA A 226 13.62 8.87 0.10
CA ALA A 226 14.46 9.23 -1.04
C ALA A 226 13.79 10.26 -1.95
N GLU A 227 12.51 10.09 -2.24
CA GLU A 227 11.74 11.02 -3.09
C GLU A 227 11.57 12.38 -2.43
N VAL A 228 11.22 12.44 -1.14
CA VAL A 228 11.12 13.68 -0.38
C VAL A 228 12.48 14.39 -0.31
N PHE A 229 13.55 13.64 -0.03
CA PHE A 229 14.89 14.18 0.02
C PHE A 229 15.30 14.77 -1.34
N LEU A 230 15.07 14.05 -2.44
CA LEU A 230 15.41 14.47 -3.79
C LEU A 230 14.61 15.72 -4.21
N ASP A 231 13.33 15.80 -3.90
CA ASP A 231 12.49 16.96 -4.21
C ASP A 231 12.94 18.20 -3.41
N LEU A 232 13.22 18.06 -2.12
CA LEU A 232 13.80 19.13 -1.30
C LEU A 232 15.18 19.55 -1.81
N LEU A 233 16.03 18.61 -2.17
CA LEU A 233 17.35 18.90 -2.74
C LEU A 233 17.22 19.73 -4.01
N ARG A 234 16.35 19.35 -4.94
CA ARG A 234 16.12 20.09 -6.19
C ARG A 234 15.52 21.46 -6.00
N SER A 235 14.72 21.66 -4.97
CA SER A 235 14.05 22.94 -4.70
C SER A 235 14.94 24.00 -4.07
N ARG A 236 16.15 23.65 -3.62
CA ARG A 236 17.05 24.54 -2.88
C ARG A 236 18.27 24.94 -3.70
N PRO A 237 18.83 26.17 -3.49
CA PRO A 237 20.05 26.60 -4.19
C PRO A 237 21.27 25.78 -3.78
N ALA A 238 22.22 25.57 -4.71
CA ALA A 238 23.48 24.91 -4.43
C ALA A 238 24.28 25.64 -3.36
N GLY A 239 24.86 24.87 -2.42
CA GLY A 239 25.63 25.39 -1.28
C GLY A 239 24.77 25.98 -0.15
N ARG A 240 23.47 25.90 -0.26
CA ARG A 240 22.51 26.32 0.77
C ARG A 240 21.39 25.31 0.97
N GLU A 241 21.67 24.05 0.68
CA GLU A 241 20.68 22.98 0.76
C GLU A 241 20.20 22.75 2.19
N ARG A 242 21.13 22.72 3.16
CA ARG A 242 20.85 22.52 4.59
C ARG A 242 19.90 21.37 4.84
N LEU A 243 20.27 20.22 4.27
CA LEU A 243 19.48 18.99 4.35
C LEU A 243 20.23 17.89 5.08
N HIS A 244 19.55 17.22 6.00
CA HIS A 244 20.02 15.96 6.55
C HIS A 244 19.10 14.82 6.13
N TRP A 245 19.68 13.68 5.78
CA TRP A 245 18.95 12.44 5.53
C TRP A 245 19.50 11.34 6.42
N LEU A 246 18.70 10.94 7.40
CA LEU A 246 19.08 9.99 8.46
C LEU A 246 18.33 8.67 8.30
N THR A 247 19.02 7.56 8.53
CA THR A 247 18.38 6.24 8.58
C THR A 247 19.02 5.34 9.63
N ARG A 248 18.18 4.51 10.27
CA ARG A 248 18.66 3.44 11.16
C ARG A 248 19.24 2.24 10.42
N SER A 249 18.97 2.12 9.12
CA SER A 249 19.54 1.07 8.27
C SER A 249 21.04 1.32 8.10
N PRO A 250 21.86 0.27 7.97
CA PRO A 250 23.32 0.43 7.85
C PRO A 250 23.74 1.07 6.52
N ALA A 251 22.83 1.15 5.54
CA ALA A 251 23.06 1.79 4.24
C ALA A 251 21.76 2.32 3.64
N PHE A 252 21.88 3.24 2.69
CA PHE A 252 20.83 3.58 1.74
C PHE A 252 20.86 2.54 0.61
N ALA A 253 20.14 1.43 0.80
CA ALA A 253 20.21 0.27 -0.06
C ALA A 253 19.06 0.21 -1.06
N PRO A 254 19.30 -0.31 -2.28
CA PRO A 254 18.21 -0.53 -3.25
C PRO A 254 17.32 -1.70 -2.83
N MET A 255 16.05 -1.68 -3.30
CA MET A 255 15.21 -2.86 -3.32
C MET A 255 15.78 -3.92 -4.26
N GLU A 256 15.50 -5.20 -3.95
CA GLU A 256 15.89 -6.31 -4.81
C GLU A 256 14.91 -6.42 -6.00
N TYR A 257 15.38 -6.03 -7.16
CA TYR A 257 14.59 -6.02 -8.40
C TYR A 257 15.09 -7.03 -9.45
N SER A 258 15.94 -7.99 -9.06
CA SER A 258 16.24 -9.08 -9.99
C SER A 258 14.96 -9.82 -10.36
N LYS A 259 14.85 -10.25 -11.62
CA LYS A 259 13.63 -10.89 -12.12
C LYS A 259 13.23 -12.13 -11.32
N LEU A 260 14.22 -12.91 -10.84
CA LEU A 260 13.96 -14.07 -9.98
C LEU A 260 13.61 -13.64 -8.54
N GLY A 261 14.16 -12.54 -8.05
CA GLY A 261 13.79 -11.95 -6.75
C GLY A 261 12.33 -11.47 -6.75
N LEU A 262 11.88 -10.87 -7.85
CA LEU A 262 10.49 -10.42 -8.02
C LEU A 262 9.47 -11.58 -8.04
N GLU A 263 9.90 -12.82 -8.29
CA GLU A 263 9.00 -13.98 -8.22
C GLU A 263 8.46 -14.26 -6.80
N HIS A 264 9.01 -13.61 -5.77
CA HIS A 264 8.40 -13.59 -4.42
C HIS A 264 7.07 -12.81 -4.36
N PHE A 265 6.73 -12.05 -5.40
CA PHE A 265 5.46 -11.34 -5.55
C PHE A 265 4.52 -12.06 -6.51
N THR A 266 4.52 -13.39 -6.48
CA THR A 266 3.67 -14.23 -7.31
C THR A 266 2.68 -15.06 -6.48
N PRO A 267 1.56 -15.49 -7.07
CA PRO A 267 0.67 -16.46 -6.45
C PRO A 267 1.35 -17.75 -6.00
N ASP A 268 2.38 -18.22 -6.73
CA ASP A 268 3.14 -19.41 -6.35
C ASP A 268 3.86 -19.24 -5.02
N TYR A 269 4.53 -18.09 -4.83
CA TYR A 269 5.18 -17.78 -3.56
C TYR A 269 4.16 -17.59 -2.43
N THR A 270 3.05 -16.91 -2.72
CA THR A 270 1.98 -16.71 -1.73
C THR A 270 1.44 -18.06 -1.22
N ARG A 271 1.17 -19.02 -2.11
CA ARG A 271 0.75 -20.38 -1.72
C ARG A 271 1.81 -21.11 -0.89
N TYR A 272 3.07 -21.04 -1.32
CA TYR A 272 4.19 -21.62 -0.57
C TYR A 272 4.28 -21.03 0.84
N PHE A 273 4.30 -19.70 0.94
CA PHE A 273 4.43 -19.01 2.23
C PHE A 273 3.25 -19.33 3.16
N HIS A 274 2.03 -19.35 2.64
CA HIS A 274 0.82 -19.70 3.40
C HIS A 274 0.90 -21.11 3.97
N GLY A 275 1.47 -22.07 3.25
CA GLY A 275 1.64 -23.46 3.68
C GLY A 275 2.72 -23.66 4.76
N LEU A 276 3.54 -22.66 5.06
CA LEU A 276 4.58 -22.75 6.09
C LEU A 276 3.98 -22.66 7.50
N SER A 277 4.66 -23.25 8.48
CA SER A 277 4.28 -23.07 9.89
C SER A 277 4.44 -21.63 10.36
N GLU A 278 3.64 -21.21 11.35
CA GLU A 278 3.67 -19.87 11.91
C GLU A 278 5.09 -19.40 12.32
N PRO A 279 5.88 -20.19 13.09
CA PRO A 279 7.23 -19.75 13.46
C PRO A 279 8.16 -19.53 12.26
N VAL A 280 8.01 -20.31 11.20
CA VAL A 280 8.81 -20.16 9.98
C VAL A 280 8.41 -18.86 9.25
N ARG A 281 7.11 -18.60 9.09
CA ARG A 281 6.62 -17.35 8.50
C ARG A 281 7.11 -16.12 9.25
N ASP A 282 7.03 -16.15 10.58
CA ASP A 282 7.46 -15.05 11.44
C ASP A 282 8.97 -14.81 11.39
N GLY A 283 9.76 -15.88 11.21
CA GLY A 283 11.20 -15.78 11.00
C GLY A 283 11.59 -15.28 9.60
N LEU A 284 10.77 -15.53 8.57
CA LEU A 284 11.05 -15.12 7.18
C LEU A 284 10.74 -13.65 6.91
N LEU A 285 9.61 -13.14 7.37
CA LEU A 285 9.17 -11.76 7.07
C LEU A 285 10.20 -10.67 7.38
N PRO A 286 10.89 -10.66 8.53
CA PRO A 286 11.92 -9.69 8.81
C PRO A 286 13.13 -9.78 7.87
N ARG A 287 13.48 -10.98 7.40
CA ARG A 287 14.61 -11.22 6.49
C ARG A 287 14.34 -10.77 5.06
N GLN A 288 13.09 -10.66 4.68
CA GLN A 288 12.63 -10.24 3.35
C GLN A 288 12.42 -8.72 3.22
N GLY A 289 12.91 -7.95 4.20
CA GLY A 289 12.75 -6.49 4.19
C GLY A 289 13.29 -5.82 2.92
N GLN A 290 14.38 -6.31 2.35
CA GLN A 290 14.98 -5.75 1.14
C GLN A 290 14.11 -5.92 -0.10
N LEU A 291 13.19 -6.89 -0.13
CA LEU A 291 12.26 -7.08 -1.24
C LEU A 291 11.22 -5.94 -1.36
N HIS A 292 10.92 -5.20 -0.26
CA HIS A 292 9.78 -4.26 -0.25
C HIS A 292 9.96 -3.02 0.65
N LYS A 293 11.11 -2.83 1.31
CA LYS A 293 11.35 -1.74 2.27
C LYS A 293 12.60 -0.90 1.98
N ALA A 294 13.06 -0.93 0.77
CA ALA A 294 14.23 -0.16 0.34
C ALA A 294 13.82 0.91 -0.69
N VAL A 295 14.74 1.38 -1.49
CA VAL A 295 14.56 2.42 -2.49
C VAL A 295 14.72 1.81 -3.89
N ASP A 296 13.98 2.32 -4.86
CA ASP A 296 14.24 2.03 -6.27
C ASP A 296 15.65 2.46 -6.67
N ALA A 297 16.37 1.62 -7.41
CA ALA A 297 17.75 1.89 -7.80
C ALA A 297 17.89 3.16 -8.66
N GLY A 298 16.91 3.44 -9.53
CA GLY A 298 16.87 4.65 -10.33
C GLY A 298 16.68 5.91 -9.48
N THR A 299 15.88 5.82 -8.41
CA THR A 299 15.73 6.92 -7.46
C THR A 299 17.02 7.20 -6.68
N LEU A 300 17.76 6.16 -6.26
CA LEU A 300 19.07 6.33 -5.64
C LEU A 300 20.08 6.94 -6.60
N ALA A 301 20.11 6.48 -7.86
CA ALA A 301 20.93 7.05 -8.90
C ALA A 301 20.62 8.54 -9.10
N ALA A 302 19.32 8.90 -9.19
CA ALA A 302 18.89 10.29 -9.34
C ALA A 302 19.31 11.18 -8.16
N VAL A 303 19.31 10.66 -6.92
CA VAL A 303 19.85 11.37 -5.75
C VAL A 303 21.35 11.61 -5.91
N HIS A 304 22.12 10.57 -6.27
CA HIS A 304 23.55 10.68 -6.45
C HIS A 304 23.92 11.66 -7.58
N ASP A 305 23.24 11.57 -8.73
CA ASP A 305 23.46 12.43 -9.88
C ASP A 305 23.16 13.90 -9.54
N GLU A 306 22.11 14.16 -8.76
CA GLU A 306 21.80 15.51 -8.30
C GLU A 306 22.87 16.04 -7.34
N LEU A 307 23.35 15.24 -6.40
CA LEU A 307 24.45 15.62 -5.50
C LEU A 307 25.73 15.93 -6.30
N TYR A 308 26.08 15.08 -7.27
CA TYR A 308 27.24 15.29 -8.13
C TYR A 308 27.09 16.57 -9.00
N ARG A 309 25.90 16.79 -9.59
CA ARG A 309 25.61 18.00 -10.34
C ARG A 309 25.82 19.27 -9.50
N ARG A 310 25.49 19.21 -8.21
CA ARG A 310 25.69 20.32 -7.27
C ARG A 310 27.16 20.63 -7.02
N THR A 311 28.04 19.63 -6.96
CA THR A 311 29.48 19.90 -6.85
C THR A 311 30.00 20.66 -8.06
N LEU A 312 29.55 20.29 -9.29
CA LEU A 312 29.93 21.01 -10.51
C LEU A 312 29.39 22.45 -10.57
N GLU A 313 28.22 22.69 -10.01
CA GLU A 313 27.62 24.02 -9.93
C GLU A 313 28.41 24.91 -8.95
N LEU A 314 28.78 24.37 -7.80
CA LEU A 314 29.59 25.07 -6.79
C LEU A 314 30.98 25.39 -7.31
N ASP A 315 31.64 24.48 -8.03
CA ASP A 315 32.95 24.72 -8.65
C ASP A 315 32.89 25.88 -9.67
N ARG A 316 31.85 25.93 -10.51
CA ARG A 316 31.64 27.03 -11.45
C ARG A 316 31.46 28.38 -10.76
N HIS A 317 30.83 28.41 -9.58
CA HIS A 317 30.62 29.64 -8.82
C HIS A 317 31.84 30.04 -7.98
N ALA A 318 32.72 29.10 -7.64
CA ALA A 318 33.96 29.39 -6.91
C ALA A 318 34.94 30.18 -7.75
N GLY A 319 34.88 30.09 -9.09
CA GLY A 319 35.72 30.79 -10.02
C GLY A 319 37.23 30.59 -9.76
N ASP A 320 38.10 31.38 -10.39
CA ASP A 320 39.55 31.36 -10.25
C ASP A 320 40.08 31.74 -8.86
N ARG A 321 39.26 31.70 -7.81
CA ARG A 321 39.64 32.09 -6.43
C ARG A 321 40.42 31.03 -5.65
N GLY A 322 40.89 29.97 -6.30
CA GLY A 322 41.84 29.03 -5.69
C GLY A 322 41.34 28.24 -4.45
N GLY A 323 40.07 28.11 -4.27
CA GLY A 323 39.42 27.30 -3.23
C GLY A 323 39.07 25.92 -3.77
N GLY A 324 39.41 24.88 -3.05
CA GLY A 324 39.03 23.50 -3.39
C GLY A 324 37.52 23.34 -3.63
N GLY A 325 37.16 22.37 -4.48
CA GLY A 325 35.78 22.12 -4.91
C GLY A 325 34.75 22.13 -3.78
N GLY A 326 33.64 22.85 -4.00
CA GLY A 326 32.58 22.96 -3.01
C GLY A 326 31.74 21.69 -2.93
N TRP A 327 31.42 21.26 -1.73
CA TRP A 327 30.43 20.19 -1.49
C TRP A 327 29.06 20.81 -1.19
N PRO A 328 27.96 20.17 -1.62
CA PRO A 328 26.64 20.62 -1.22
C PRO A 328 26.47 20.54 0.30
N ASP A 329 25.69 21.46 0.87
CA ASP A 329 25.40 21.50 2.32
C ASP A 329 24.34 20.44 2.69
N VAL A 330 24.78 19.19 2.57
CA VAL A 330 23.96 18.00 2.76
C VAL A 330 24.70 16.97 3.59
N VAL A 331 24.01 16.34 4.53
CA VAL A 331 24.54 15.24 5.34
C VAL A 331 23.66 14.01 5.21
N LEU A 332 24.22 12.90 4.74
CA LEU A 332 23.59 11.60 4.64
C LEU A 332 24.22 10.67 5.68
N THR A 333 23.46 10.24 6.68
CA THR A 333 23.98 9.40 7.76
C THR A 333 23.15 8.11 7.91
N PRO A 334 23.68 6.97 7.48
CA PRO A 334 23.13 5.65 7.79
C PRO A 334 23.48 5.24 9.22
N GLY A 335 22.89 4.16 9.74
CA GLY A 335 23.19 3.61 11.06
C GLY A 335 22.69 4.45 12.25
N VAL A 336 21.93 5.53 12.00
CA VAL A 336 21.50 6.47 13.03
C VAL A 336 20.06 6.23 13.45
N ARG A 337 19.86 6.03 14.75
CA ARG A 337 18.54 6.01 15.37
C ARG A 337 18.22 7.35 16.04
N VAL A 338 17.11 7.97 15.67
CA VAL A 338 16.57 9.13 16.37
C VAL A 338 15.83 8.64 17.61
N ARG A 339 16.28 9.03 18.78
CA ARG A 339 15.70 8.64 20.07
C ARG A 339 14.56 9.53 20.50
N THR A 340 14.74 10.84 20.36
CA THR A 340 13.72 11.84 20.69
C THR A 340 13.88 13.05 19.77
N VAL A 341 12.78 13.79 19.62
CA VAL A 341 12.74 15.13 19.01
C VAL A 341 12.12 16.05 20.03
N GLY A 342 12.77 17.16 20.34
CA GLY A 342 12.30 18.16 21.28
C GLY A 342 12.58 19.59 20.79
N ARG A 343 12.06 20.61 21.48
CA ARG A 343 12.43 22.01 21.24
C ARG A 343 13.70 22.35 22.01
N SER A 344 14.68 22.91 21.33
CA SER A 344 15.77 23.67 21.92
C SER A 344 15.22 25.02 22.36
N GLY A 345 15.73 25.62 23.42
CA GLY A 345 15.28 26.89 24.02
C GLY A 345 14.94 28.05 23.09
N GLY A 346 14.60 27.79 21.83
CA GLY A 346 14.19 28.68 20.75
C GLY A 346 13.23 28.00 19.79
N ALA A 347 13.17 28.45 18.51
CA ALA A 347 12.30 27.94 17.46
C ALA A 347 12.80 26.62 16.83
N ARG A 348 14.07 26.25 17.07
CA ARG A 348 14.69 25.06 16.45
C ARG A 348 14.38 23.77 17.22
N LEU A 349 14.43 22.66 16.50
CA LEU A 349 14.29 21.30 17.04
C LEU A 349 15.65 20.71 17.35
N GLU A 350 15.74 19.95 18.44
CA GLU A 350 16.87 19.09 18.79
C GLU A 350 16.48 17.63 18.63
N LEU A 351 17.26 16.91 17.79
CA LEU A 351 17.16 15.48 17.59
C LEU A 351 18.26 14.80 18.39
N HIS A 352 17.89 14.00 19.38
CA HIS A 352 18.86 13.14 20.06
C HIS A 352 19.08 11.87 19.26
N LEU A 353 20.33 11.67 18.85
CA LEU A 353 20.76 10.63 17.93
C LEU A 353 21.60 9.57 18.65
N GLU A 354 21.57 8.35 18.15
CA GLU A 354 22.46 7.26 18.54
C GLU A 354 22.92 6.54 17.27
N HIS A 355 24.23 6.51 17.05
CA HIS A 355 24.84 5.77 15.94
C HIS A 355 25.12 4.34 16.37
N ALA A 356 24.56 3.36 15.65
CA ALA A 356 24.55 1.96 16.08
C ALA A 356 25.95 1.32 16.07
N GLU A 357 26.80 1.68 15.09
CA GLU A 357 28.13 1.08 14.92
C GLU A 357 29.22 1.78 15.77
N GLN A 358 29.06 3.09 16.00
CA GLN A 358 29.99 3.85 16.85
C GLN A 358 29.64 3.75 18.33
N GLU A 359 28.39 3.34 18.66
CA GLU A 359 27.83 3.37 20.02
C GLU A 359 27.84 4.78 20.65
N GLU A 360 27.89 5.81 19.78
CA GLU A 360 27.95 7.21 20.20
C GLU A 360 26.58 7.86 20.19
N ARG A 361 26.43 8.88 21.01
CA ARG A 361 25.25 9.74 21.08
C ARG A 361 25.59 11.15 20.66
N GLY A 362 24.69 11.78 19.92
CA GLY A 362 24.85 13.14 19.46
C GLY A 362 23.53 13.90 19.46
N VAL A 363 23.63 15.20 19.24
CA VAL A 363 22.47 16.09 19.09
C VAL A 363 22.59 16.80 17.75
N LEU A 364 21.52 16.78 16.97
CA LEU A 364 21.39 17.50 15.71
C LEU A 364 20.30 18.56 15.87
N THR A 365 20.56 19.79 15.44
CA THR A 365 19.55 20.84 15.40
C THR A 365 19.01 21.04 13.98
N THR A 366 17.70 21.19 13.87
CA THR A 366 17.00 21.40 12.60
C THR A 366 15.78 22.31 12.79
N ASP A 367 15.23 22.84 11.72
CA ASP A 367 14.03 23.69 11.79
C ASP A 367 12.76 22.87 11.53
N ALA A 368 12.85 21.79 10.75
CA ALA A 368 11.72 20.88 10.49
C ALA A 368 12.20 19.44 10.28
N VAL A 369 11.30 18.49 10.52
CA VAL A 369 11.54 17.05 10.36
C VAL A 369 10.46 16.42 9.50
N VAL A 370 10.88 15.60 8.52
CA VAL A 370 10.00 14.71 7.76
C VAL A 370 10.24 13.26 8.17
N LEU A 371 9.22 12.62 8.73
CA LEU A 371 9.23 11.23 9.13
C LEU A 371 8.81 10.33 7.94
N ALA A 372 9.76 9.84 7.19
CA ALA A 372 9.55 8.85 6.13
C ALA A 372 9.68 7.42 6.71
N THR A 373 8.95 7.16 7.80
CA THR A 373 9.05 5.96 8.62
C THR A 373 8.08 4.86 8.21
N GLY A 374 7.43 5.02 7.06
CA GLY A 374 6.55 4.04 6.42
C GLY A 374 5.15 3.99 7.00
N TYR A 375 4.48 2.87 6.74
CA TYR A 375 3.08 2.68 7.08
C TYR A 375 2.90 1.37 7.85
N ALA A 376 1.85 1.31 8.66
CA ALA A 376 1.39 0.11 9.36
C ALA A 376 -0.04 -0.23 8.92
N GLU A 377 -0.36 -1.51 8.93
CA GLU A 377 -1.72 -1.99 8.70
C GLU A 377 -2.69 -1.34 9.71
N ARG A 378 -3.86 -0.92 9.24
CA ARG A 378 -4.89 -0.40 10.14
C ARG A 378 -5.50 -1.54 10.94
N PRO A 379 -5.65 -1.38 12.26
CA PRO A 379 -6.32 -2.39 13.08
C PRO A 379 -7.80 -2.48 12.70
N ALA A 380 -8.30 -3.70 12.50
CA ALA A 380 -9.71 -3.95 12.20
C ALA A 380 -10.54 -4.25 13.47
N GLU A 381 -9.91 -4.31 14.65
CA GLU A 381 -10.52 -4.75 15.91
C GLU A 381 -11.73 -3.90 16.30
N GLY A 382 -11.65 -2.58 16.14
CA GLY A 382 -12.78 -1.69 16.42
C GLY A 382 -13.96 -1.95 15.51
N LEU A 383 -13.71 -2.12 14.20
CA LEU A 383 -14.70 -2.40 13.19
C LEU A 383 -15.36 -3.77 13.37
N LEU A 384 -14.57 -4.76 13.78
CA LEU A 384 -14.99 -6.14 13.99
C LEU A 384 -15.26 -6.48 15.47
N ALA A 385 -15.41 -5.48 16.36
CA ALA A 385 -15.58 -5.71 17.79
C ALA A 385 -16.72 -6.69 18.10
N ALA A 386 -17.84 -6.59 17.40
CA ALA A 386 -18.97 -7.50 17.54
C ALA A 386 -18.72 -8.92 17.00
N LEU A 387 -17.69 -9.09 16.17
CA LEU A 387 -17.28 -10.40 15.63
C LEU A 387 -16.06 -10.98 16.37
N ALA A 388 -15.48 -10.27 17.35
CA ALA A 388 -14.23 -10.66 18.02
C ALA A 388 -14.28 -12.09 18.61
N GLY A 389 -15.43 -12.50 19.18
CA GLY A 389 -15.64 -13.83 19.74
C GLY A 389 -15.77 -14.95 18.69
N TYR A 390 -15.99 -14.61 17.41
CA TYR A 390 -16.08 -15.56 16.32
C TYR A 390 -14.77 -15.71 15.54
N VAL A 391 -13.83 -14.76 15.65
CA VAL A 391 -12.57 -14.76 14.90
C VAL A 391 -11.58 -15.72 15.55
N ARG A 392 -11.12 -16.71 14.79
CA ARG A 392 -10.05 -17.61 15.20
C ARG A 392 -8.70 -16.93 15.04
N ARG A 393 -7.79 -17.18 15.98
CA ARG A 393 -6.49 -16.52 16.04
C ARG A 393 -5.35 -17.52 16.08
N ASP A 394 -4.18 -17.12 15.59
CA ASP A 394 -2.93 -17.86 15.70
C ASP A 394 -2.33 -17.76 17.12
N GLY A 395 -1.19 -18.42 17.33
CA GLY A 395 -0.48 -18.41 18.61
C GLY A 395 0.00 -17.05 19.08
N SER A 396 0.15 -16.10 18.16
CA SER A 396 0.53 -14.70 18.42
C SER A 396 -0.67 -13.77 18.58
N GLY A 397 -1.90 -14.31 18.55
CA GLY A 397 -3.14 -13.56 18.71
C GLY A 397 -3.61 -12.81 17.45
N ARG A 398 -2.99 -13.05 16.29
CA ARG A 398 -3.39 -12.45 15.01
C ARG A 398 -4.52 -13.26 14.37
N PRO A 399 -5.45 -12.64 13.61
CA PRO A 399 -6.50 -13.37 12.91
C PRO A 399 -5.93 -14.43 11.95
N LEU A 400 -6.46 -15.65 11.98
CA LEU A 400 -6.14 -16.66 10.97
C LEU A 400 -6.84 -16.30 9.66
N VAL A 401 -6.09 -16.34 8.54
CA VAL A 401 -6.60 -16.09 7.19
C VAL A 401 -6.28 -17.31 6.33
N ASP A 402 -7.28 -17.86 5.63
CA ASP A 402 -7.11 -19.01 4.75
C ASP A 402 -6.52 -18.62 3.38
N GLY A 403 -6.24 -19.62 2.54
CA GLY A 403 -5.65 -19.41 1.22
C GLY A 403 -6.53 -18.66 0.22
N GLU A 404 -7.81 -18.46 0.53
CA GLU A 404 -8.76 -17.65 -0.24
C GLU A 404 -9.03 -16.29 0.39
N TYR A 405 -8.15 -15.85 1.29
CA TYR A 405 -8.22 -14.56 2.00
C TYR A 405 -9.38 -14.40 2.97
N ARG A 406 -10.04 -15.50 3.40
CA ARG A 406 -11.10 -15.45 4.41
C ARG A 406 -10.51 -15.45 5.81
N LEU A 407 -11.09 -14.66 6.70
CA LEU A 407 -10.89 -14.86 8.15
C LEU A 407 -11.46 -16.22 8.55
N ALA A 408 -10.71 -16.99 9.33
CA ALA A 408 -11.22 -18.19 9.96
C ALA A 408 -12.21 -17.79 11.07
N LEU A 409 -13.48 -18.06 10.84
CA LEU A 409 -14.56 -17.73 11.77
C LEU A 409 -15.14 -18.98 12.42
N ASP A 410 -15.86 -18.80 13.51
CA ASP A 410 -16.68 -19.85 14.12
C ASP A 410 -17.77 -20.30 13.12
N PRO A 411 -18.10 -21.61 13.03
CA PRO A 411 -19.14 -22.14 12.12
C PRO A 411 -20.54 -21.53 12.32
N ALA A 412 -20.80 -20.88 13.44
CA ALA A 412 -22.06 -20.15 13.65
C ALA A 412 -22.22 -18.95 12.68
N VAL A 413 -21.11 -18.43 12.17
CA VAL A 413 -21.11 -17.38 11.13
C VAL A 413 -21.07 -18.06 9.76
N ARG A 414 -22.16 -18.04 9.03
CA ARG A 414 -22.30 -18.71 7.72
C ARG A 414 -21.75 -17.89 6.55
N GLY A 415 -21.56 -16.58 6.72
CA GLY A 415 -20.94 -15.70 5.74
C GLY A 415 -19.42 -15.64 5.89
N SER A 416 -18.75 -15.06 4.90
CA SER A 416 -17.30 -14.90 4.90
C SER A 416 -16.89 -13.45 5.12
N VAL A 417 -15.78 -13.24 5.85
CA VAL A 417 -15.09 -11.96 5.93
C VAL A 417 -13.73 -12.12 5.27
N PHE A 418 -13.51 -11.43 4.16
CA PHE A 418 -12.25 -11.42 3.43
C PHE A 418 -11.37 -10.26 3.87
N VAL A 419 -10.05 -10.42 3.77
CA VAL A 419 -9.07 -9.41 4.13
C VAL A 419 -8.18 -9.09 2.95
N GLN A 420 -7.96 -7.81 2.69
CA GLN A 420 -7.02 -7.33 1.67
C GLN A 420 -6.02 -6.34 2.29
N ASN A 421 -4.74 -6.61 2.09
CA ASN A 421 -3.61 -5.77 2.54
C ASN A 421 -3.48 -5.67 4.08
N ALA A 422 -3.89 -6.71 4.82
CA ALA A 422 -3.65 -6.86 6.26
C ALA A 422 -3.33 -8.33 6.63
N GLU A 423 -3.06 -9.16 5.64
CA GLU A 423 -2.83 -10.61 5.77
C GLU A 423 -1.35 -11.01 5.58
N ARG A 424 -0.40 -10.08 5.71
CA ARG A 424 1.03 -10.34 5.46
C ARG A 424 1.60 -11.47 6.31
N HIS A 425 1.13 -11.65 7.55
CA HIS A 425 1.56 -12.73 8.45
C HIS A 425 1.17 -14.13 7.95
N THR A 426 0.21 -14.25 7.05
CA THR A 426 -0.23 -15.51 6.42
C THR A 426 0.13 -15.60 4.95
N HIS A 427 0.18 -14.48 4.20
CA HIS A 427 0.36 -14.45 2.75
C HIS A 427 1.71 -13.87 2.29
N GLY A 428 2.57 -13.44 3.23
CA GLY A 428 3.93 -13.00 2.93
C GLY A 428 4.05 -11.59 2.37
N VAL A 429 5.18 -11.34 1.72
CA VAL A 429 5.58 -10.00 1.22
C VAL A 429 4.66 -9.46 0.14
N GLY A 430 3.97 -10.32 -0.58
CA GLY A 430 3.04 -9.93 -1.64
C GLY A 430 1.71 -9.32 -1.15
N ALA A 431 1.39 -9.39 0.16
CA ALA A 431 0.13 -8.86 0.67
C ALA A 431 -0.11 -7.37 0.34
N PRO A 432 0.87 -6.44 0.45
CA PRO A 432 0.68 -5.05 0.06
C PRO A 432 0.94 -4.77 -1.43
N ASP A 433 1.32 -5.76 -2.24
CA ASP A 433 1.74 -5.55 -3.62
C ASP A 433 0.55 -5.34 -4.57
N LEU A 434 0.60 -4.27 -5.38
CA LEU A 434 -0.44 -3.95 -6.37
C LEU A 434 -0.48 -4.99 -7.50
N GLY A 435 0.65 -5.63 -7.83
CA GLY A 435 0.72 -6.68 -8.85
C GLY A 435 -0.13 -7.90 -8.51
N LEU A 436 -0.43 -8.13 -7.23
CA LEU A 436 -1.32 -9.21 -6.80
C LEU A 436 -2.79 -8.78 -6.61
N ALA A 437 -3.12 -7.49 -6.78
CA ALA A 437 -4.48 -6.99 -6.53
C ALA A 437 -5.53 -7.69 -7.39
N ALA A 438 -5.32 -7.76 -8.71
CA ALA A 438 -6.25 -8.40 -9.65
C ALA A 438 -6.39 -9.90 -9.40
N HIS A 439 -5.27 -10.61 -9.16
CA HIS A 439 -5.31 -12.05 -8.84
C HIS A 439 -6.07 -12.31 -7.54
N ARG A 440 -5.81 -11.56 -6.47
CA ARG A 440 -6.52 -11.67 -5.19
C ARG A 440 -8.01 -11.40 -5.36
N SER A 441 -8.37 -10.37 -6.12
CA SER A 441 -9.76 -10.06 -6.44
C SER A 441 -10.45 -11.21 -7.17
N ALA A 442 -9.77 -11.85 -8.12
CA ALA A 442 -10.26 -13.04 -8.80
C ALA A 442 -10.49 -14.22 -7.83
N VAL A 443 -9.54 -14.48 -6.90
CA VAL A 443 -9.69 -15.52 -5.87
C VAL A 443 -10.92 -15.24 -5.00
N ILE A 444 -11.08 -14.01 -4.52
CA ILE A 444 -12.20 -13.61 -3.67
C ILE A 444 -13.53 -13.74 -4.43
N LEU A 445 -13.61 -13.30 -5.69
CA LEU A 445 -14.83 -13.40 -6.50
C LEU A 445 -15.21 -14.86 -6.79
N ASN A 446 -14.25 -15.72 -7.08
CA ASN A 446 -14.48 -17.15 -7.23
C ASN A 446 -15.04 -17.77 -5.93
N ALA A 447 -14.47 -17.39 -4.78
CA ALA A 447 -14.92 -17.84 -3.47
C ALA A 447 -16.34 -17.31 -3.11
N VAL A 448 -16.66 -16.06 -3.40
CA VAL A 448 -17.98 -15.45 -3.16
C VAL A 448 -19.05 -16.05 -4.04
N THR A 449 -18.73 -16.32 -5.30
CA THR A 449 -19.71 -16.88 -6.27
C THR A 449 -19.82 -18.39 -6.20
N GLY A 450 -18.87 -19.09 -5.55
CA GLY A 450 -18.80 -20.55 -5.52
C GLY A 450 -18.52 -21.17 -6.89
N ARG A 451 -18.01 -20.39 -7.85
CA ARG A 451 -17.68 -20.83 -9.21
C ARG A 451 -16.42 -20.12 -9.72
N GLU A 452 -15.77 -20.71 -10.72
CA GLU A 452 -14.62 -20.10 -11.38
C GLU A 452 -15.09 -18.97 -12.32
N SER A 453 -15.37 -17.78 -11.75
CA SER A 453 -15.72 -16.57 -12.51
C SER A 453 -14.52 -16.02 -13.27
N TYR A 454 -13.33 -16.16 -12.69
CA TYR A 454 -12.04 -15.81 -13.28
C TYR A 454 -11.09 -17.01 -13.18
N PRO A 455 -10.56 -17.51 -14.31
CA PRO A 455 -9.57 -18.60 -14.30
C PRO A 455 -8.30 -18.19 -13.57
N LEU A 456 -7.82 -19.02 -12.66
CA LEU A 456 -6.59 -18.77 -11.93
C LEU A 456 -5.42 -19.54 -12.56
N PRO A 457 -4.25 -18.89 -12.77
CA PRO A 457 -3.09 -19.57 -13.33
C PRO A 457 -2.56 -20.63 -12.35
N ARG A 458 -2.23 -21.80 -12.88
CA ARG A 458 -1.67 -22.91 -12.09
C ARG A 458 -0.23 -22.68 -11.71
N ARG A 459 0.52 -21.95 -12.54
CA ARG A 459 1.93 -21.62 -12.36
C ARG A 459 2.18 -20.15 -12.76
N THR A 460 2.90 -19.41 -11.92
CA THR A 460 3.15 -17.99 -12.09
C THR A 460 4.62 -17.60 -11.89
N ALA A 461 5.48 -18.58 -11.54
CA ALA A 461 6.90 -18.39 -11.31
C ALA A 461 7.73 -19.48 -12.01
N PHE A 462 8.95 -19.17 -12.40
CA PHE A 462 9.95 -20.17 -12.81
C PHE A 462 10.57 -20.84 -11.60
N THR A 463 10.78 -20.08 -10.52
CA THR A 463 11.29 -20.58 -9.23
C THR A 463 10.34 -21.61 -8.65
N THR A 464 10.89 -22.73 -8.19
CA THR A 464 10.17 -23.70 -7.37
C THR A 464 10.41 -23.35 -5.91
N PHE A 465 9.36 -22.89 -5.23
CA PHE A 465 9.41 -22.62 -3.81
C PHE A 465 9.15 -23.93 -3.05
N GLY A 466 10.09 -24.30 -2.18
CA GLY A 466 10.05 -25.56 -1.45
C GLY A 466 10.61 -26.76 -2.24
N LEU A 467 10.76 -27.88 -1.55
CA LEU A 467 11.15 -29.14 -2.16
C LEU A 467 9.91 -29.73 -2.87
N ARG A 468 10.01 -30.02 -4.16
CA ARG A 468 9.03 -30.88 -4.82
C ARG A 468 9.33 -32.31 -4.42
N GLU A 469 8.32 -33.08 -4.05
CA GLU A 469 8.38 -34.53 -4.20
C GLU A 469 8.74 -34.79 -5.65
N GLY A 470 9.76 -35.64 -5.88
CA GLY A 470 10.47 -35.79 -7.14
C GLY A 470 9.62 -35.83 -8.41
N PRO A 471 10.20 -35.80 -9.60
CA PRO A 471 9.45 -35.77 -10.85
C PRO A 471 8.43 -36.90 -10.84
N VAL A 472 7.15 -36.60 -11.01
CA VAL A 472 6.14 -37.60 -11.37
C VAL A 472 6.70 -38.26 -12.61
N ALA A 473 7.19 -39.51 -12.47
CA ALA A 473 7.62 -40.31 -13.58
C ALA A 473 6.42 -40.36 -14.51
N ALA A 474 6.58 -39.84 -15.73
CA ALA A 474 5.67 -40.16 -16.80
C ALA A 474 5.62 -41.67 -16.90
N ASP A 475 4.45 -42.24 -16.72
CA ASP A 475 4.20 -43.70 -16.84
C ASP A 475 4.90 -44.23 -18.10
N GLY A 476 5.85 -45.12 -17.89
CA GLY A 476 6.59 -45.77 -18.96
C GLY A 476 7.67 -46.71 -18.37
N GLY A 477 7.27 -47.81 -17.78
CA GLY A 477 7.93 -49.12 -17.74
C GLY A 477 9.38 -49.27 -17.28
N VAL A 478 9.56 -50.12 -16.26
CA VAL A 478 10.67 -51.07 -15.99
C VAL A 478 11.91 -50.55 -15.23
N GLY A 479 12.03 -51.04 -14.00
CA GLY A 479 13.27 -51.67 -13.49
C GLY A 479 14.18 -50.86 -12.60
N ALA A 480 14.01 -51.12 -11.31
CA ALA A 480 15.01 -51.45 -10.27
C ALA A 480 16.34 -50.69 -10.15
N ALA A 481 16.61 -50.45 -8.90
CA ALA A 481 17.89 -50.44 -8.20
C ALA A 481 18.44 -49.06 -7.73
N GLY A 482 18.46 -48.97 -6.40
CA GLY A 482 18.92 -47.83 -5.58
C GLY A 482 20.35 -47.41 -5.83
N ARG A 483 20.56 -46.13 -5.50
CA ARG A 483 21.79 -45.65 -4.84
C ARG A 483 21.48 -44.35 -4.12
N SER A 484 21.66 -44.40 -2.81
CA SER A 484 21.82 -43.25 -1.93
C SER A 484 23.04 -42.44 -2.38
N ALA A 485 22.87 -41.17 -2.66
CA ALA A 485 23.98 -40.24 -2.78
C ALA A 485 23.84 -39.13 -1.74
N THR A 486 24.66 -39.22 -0.73
CA THR A 486 24.93 -38.15 0.26
C THR A 486 25.69 -37.04 -0.47
N VAL A 487 25.13 -35.85 -0.51
CA VAL A 487 25.86 -34.64 -0.91
C VAL A 487 26.16 -33.84 0.35
N SER A 488 27.45 -33.75 0.70
CA SER A 488 28.00 -32.81 1.66
C SER A 488 28.31 -31.49 0.95
N VAL A 489 27.89 -30.39 1.52
CA VAL A 489 28.51 -29.07 1.40
C VAL A 489 28.62 -28.48 2.79
#